data_261486d995069a3e501df7ad646cc134
#
_entry.id   261486d995069a3e501df7ad646cc134
#
_cell.length_a   1.000
_cell.length_b   1.000
_cell.length_c   1.000
_cell.angle_alpha   90.00
_cell.angle_beta   90.00
_cell.angle_gamma   90.00
#
_symmetry.space_group_name_H-M   'P 1'
#
loop_
_entity.id
_entity.type
_entity.pdbx_description
1 polymer ?
#
loop_
_entity_poly.entity_id
_entity_poly.type
_entity_poly.pdbx_seq_one_letter_code
_entity_poly.pdbx_strand_id
1 'polypeptide(L)'
;NSRPLTANPSLPMASREVLVLYYSRHGATRALAQAIAQGIDAVPGAAARLRTVPPVAPLVEQAAPPVPPEGAPYAELRDLEECIGLALGSPTRFGNVAAPLKHFLDSTSGLWLAGALAGKPASVFTSTSSMHGGQESTLLTMMLPLMHHGMLIVGLPYTEAELATTRSGGTPYGASHVAHVSAGGLSEEELRLARALGRRLATISLRLAG
;
A
#
# COMPACT_ATOMS: atom_id res chain seq x y z
N ASN A 1 -53.29 -2.94 19.32
CA ASN A 1 -52.65 -3.84 18.35
C ASN A 1 -51.44 -3.12 17.75
N SER A 2 -50.32 -3.18 18.47
CA SER A 2 -49.02 -2.66 17.99
C SER A 2 -48.31 -3.81 17.31
N ARG A 3 -48.14 -3.71 15.98
CA ARG A 3 -47.25 -4.61 15.23
C ARG A 3 -45.79 -4.29 15.58
N PRO A 4 -44.95 -5.30 15.86
CA PRO A 4 -43.52 -5.04 15.99
C PRO A 4 -42.93 -4.68 14.62
N LEU A 5 -42.13 -3.60 14.57
CA LEU A 5 -41.33 -3.24 13.43
C LEU A 5 -40.30 -4.38 13.19
N THR A 6 -40.51 -5.12 12.10
CA THR A 6 -39.55 -6.11 11.63
C THR A 6 -38.25 -5.37 11.27
N ALA A 7 -37.15 -5.77 11.90
CA ALA A 7 -35.82 -5.31 11.59
C ALA A 7 -35.54 -5.49 10.07
N ASN A 8 -35.18 -4.41 9.42
CA ASN A 8 -34.80 -4.40 8.02
C ASN A 8 -33.54 -5.28 7.88
N PRO A 9 -33.46 -6.21 6.92
CA PRO A 9 -32.25 -6.98 6.69
C PRO A 9 -31.14 -5.98 6.33
N SER A 10 -30.04 -6.02 7.09
CA SER A 10 -28.86 -5.19 6.95
C SER A 10 -28.44 -5.11 5.48
N LEU A 11 -28.42 -3.89 4.95
CA LEU A 11 -27.70 -3.58 3.71
C LEU A 11 -26.30 -4.18 3.79
N PRO A 12 -25.76 -4.76 2.70
CA PRO A 12 -24.40 -5.26 2.71
C PRO A 12 -23.48 -4.13 3.17
N MET A 13 -22.74 -4.36 4.25
CA MET A 13 -21.73 -3.42 4.76
C MET A 13 -20.86 -3.03 3.58
N ALA A 14 -20.82 -1.73 3.26
CA ALA A 14 -19.92 -1.21 2.25
C ALA A 14 -18.52 -1.78 2.52
N SER A 15 -17.89 -2.32 1.48
CA SER A 15 -16.58 -2.96 1.59
C SER A 15 -15.59 -2.02 2.27
N ARG A 16 -15.17 -2.37 3.50
CA ARG A 16 -14.16 -1.59 4.25
C ARG A 16 -12.78 -2.04 3.83
N GLU A 17 -12.49 -1.85 2.57
CA GLU A 17 -11.25 -2.30 1.96
C GLU A 17 -10.15 -1.25 2.05
N VAL A 18 -8.98 -1.70 2.49
CA VAL A 18 -7.72 -0.95 2.43
C VAL A 18 -6.99 -1.38 1.18
N LEU A 19 -6.73 -0.45 0.27
CA LEU A 19 -6.03 -0.72 -0.97
C LEU A 19 -4.52 -0.90 -0.71
N VAL A 20 -3.95 -1.98 -1.23
CA VAL A 20 -2.51 -2.23 -1.28
C VAL A 20 -2.09 -2.13 -2.75
N LEU A 21 -1.64 -0.96 -3.15
CA LEU A 21 -1.24 -0.65 -4.52
C LEU A 21 0.28 -0.67 -4.65
N TYR A 22 0.81 -1.48 -5.56
CA TYR A 22 2.25 -1.63 -5.71
C TYR A 22 2.70 -1.84 -7.16
N TYR A 23 3.99 -1.55 -7.41
CA TYR A 23 4.73 -2.07 -8.54
C TYR A 23 5.84 -2.98 -8.05
N SER A 24 6.09 -4.10 -8.73
CA SER A 24 7.17 -5.03 -8.38
C SER A 24 7.81 -5.59 -9.64
N ARG A 25 9.14 -5.50 -9.75
CA ARG A 25 9.90 -6.04 -10.90
C ARG A 25 10.39 -7.47 -10.65
N HIS A 26 10.92 -7.73 -9.46
CA HIS A 26 11.58 -8.99 -9.10
C HIS A 26 10.94 -9.70 -7.89
N GLY A 27 9.72 -9.32 -7.53
CA GLY A 27 8.94 -9.98 -6.48
C GLY A 27 9.09 -9.39 -5.06
N ALA A 28 10.18 -8.69 -4.71
CA ALA A 28 10.41 -8.20 -3.35
C ALA A 28 9.32 -7.24 -2.86
N THR A 29 8.96 -6.23 -3.65
CA THR A 29 7.86 -5.30 -3.30
C THR A 29 6.52 -6.05 -3.22
N ARG A 30 6.28 -7.06 -4.07
CA ARG A 30 5.09 -7.94 -3.99
C ARG A 30 5.05 -8.70 -2.66
N ALA A 31 6.18 -9.24 -2.21
CA ALA A 31 6.25 -9.95 -0.93
C ALA A 31 5.90 -9.03 0.26
N LEU A 32 6.40 -7.79 0.27
CA LEU A 32 6.00 -6.79 1.26
C LEU A 32 4.49 -6.47 1.17
N ALA A 33 3.95 -6.28 -0.03
CA ALA A 33 2.53 -6.02 -0.24
C ALA A 33 1.66 -7.14 0.33
N GLN A 34 2.05 -8.40 0.12
CA GLN A 34 1.36 -9.57 0.68
C GLN A 34 1.45 -9.61 2.21
N ALA A 35 2.60 -9.28 2.80
CA ALA A 35 2.74 -9.22 4.26
C ALA A 35 1.90 -8.08 4.88
N ILE A 36 1.84 -6.93 4.23
CA ILE A 36 0.96 -5.81 4.63
C ILE A 36 -0.51 -6.24 4.53
N ALA A 37 -0.91 -6.90 3.44
CA ALA A 37 -2.26 -7.42 3.26
C ALA A 37 -2.66 -8.39 4.37
N GLN A 38 -1.78 -9.31 4.76
CA GLN A 38 -2.00 -10.20 5.91
C GLN A 38 -2.22 -9.42 7.21
N GLY A 39 -1.48 -8.32 7.40
CA GLY A 39 -1.67 -7.44 8.55
C GLY A 39 -3.02 -6.73 8.54
N ILE A 40 -3.48 -6.28 7.38
CA ILE A 40 -4.81 -5.66 7.20
C ILE A 40 -5.93 -6.68 7.49
N ASP A 41 -5.85 -7.86 6.88
CA ASP A 41 -6.85 -8.94 7.02
C ASP A 41 -6.93 -9.50 8.45
N ALA A 42 -5.88 -9.29 9.26
CA ALA A 42 -5.90 -9.64 10.68
C ALA A 42 -6.75 -8.69 11.54
N VAL A 43 -7.21 -7.55 11.00
CA VAL A 43 -8.04 -6.57 11.72
C VAL A 43 -9.53 -6.85 11.42
N PRO A 44 -10.34 -7.22 12.43
CA PRO A 44 -11.77 -7.45 12.20
C PRO A 44 -12.46 -6.25 11.57
N GLY A 45 -13.20 -6.49 10.49
CA GLY A 45 -13.93 -5.46 9.75
C GLY A 45 -13.12 -4.75 8.65
N ALA A 46 -11.82 -5.05 8.48
CA ALA A 46 -11.02 -4.62 7.34
C ALA A 46 -10.78 -5.78 6.37
N ALA A 47 -10.56 -5.47 5.10
CA ALA A 47 -10.11 -6.41 4.08
C ALA A 47 -9.04 -5.74 3.21
N ALA A 48 -8.03 -6.50 2.78
CA ALA A 48 -7.01 -6.01 1.87
C ALA A 48 -7.45 -6.18 0.41
N ARG A 49 -7.33 -5.11 -0.37
CA ARG A 49 -7.48 -5.14 -1.83
C ARG A 49 -6.11 -4.94 -2.47
N LEU A 50 -5.51 -6.01 -3.00
CA LEU A 50 -4.22 -5.91 -3.70
C LEU A 50 -4.43 -5.50 -5.15
N ARG A 51 -3.63 -4.52 -5.61
CA ARG A 51 -3.56 -4.09 -7.01
C ARG A 51 -2.12 -3.82 -7.40
N THR A 52 -1.82 -4.02 -8.67
CA THR A 52 -0.53 -3.64 -9.27
C THR A 52 -0.74 -2.68 -10.44
N VAL A 53 0.34 -2.15 -10.99
CA VAL A 53 0.31 -1.33 -12.21
C VAL A 53 1.10 -2.02 -13.31
N PRO A 54 0.73 -1.84 -14.59
CA PRO A 54 1.50 -2.38 -15.70
C PRO A 54 2.89 -1.72 -15.79
N PRO A 55 3.89 -2.41 -16.35
CA PRO A 55 5.16 -1.80 -16.69
C PRO A 55 4.97 -0.73 -17.77
N VAL A 56 5.79 0.33 -17.70
CA VAL A 56 5.85 1.32 -18.80
C VAL A 56 6.64 0.72 -19.95
N ALA A 57 6.06 0.69 -21.14
CA ALA A 57 6.74 0.23 -22.34
C ALA A 57 7.72 1.27 -22.86
N PRO A 58 8.93 0.87 -23.32
CA PRO A 58 9.89 1.81 -23.92
C PRO A 58 9.45 2.33 -25.31
N LEU A 59 8.51 1.63 -25.97
CA LEU A 59 7.91 2.03 -27.24
C LEU A 59 6.40 2.14 -27.08
N VAL A 60 5.80 3.14 -27.72
CA VAL A 60 4.35 3.44 -27.66
C VAL A 60 3.48 2.27 -28.12
N GLU A 61 4.00 1.40 -28.97
CA GLU A 61 3.30 0.25 -29.56
C GLU A 61 3.34 -1.03 -28.69
N GLN A 62 4.14 -1.05 -27.61
CA GLN A 62 4.24 -2.20 -26.72
C GLN A 62 3.35 -2.00 -25.47
N ALA A 63 2.06 -2.19 -25.63
CA ALA A 63 1.16 -2.24 -24.47
C ALA A 63 1.40 -3.50 -23.64
N ALA A 64 1.32 -3.36 -22.31
CA ALA A 64 1.24 -4.53 -21.43
C ALA A 64 -0.04 -5.35 -21.76
N PRO A 65 -0.05 -6.68 -21.50
CA PRO A 65 -1.27 -7.46 -21.65
C PRO A 65 -2.37 -6.88 -20.74
N PRO A 66 -3.66 -6.97 -21.14
CA PRO A 66 -4.77 -6.37 -20.37
C PRO A 66 -4.95 -6.96 -18.98
N VAL A 67 -4.39 -8.15 -18.73
CA VAL A 67 -4.38 -8.81 -17.42
C VAL A 67 -2.94 -9.19 -17.11
N PRO A 68 -2.44 -8.95 -15.87
CA PRO A 68 -1.09 -9.36 -15.51
C PRO A 68 -0.97 -10.88 -15.57
N PRO A 69 0.15 -11.43 -16.10
CA PRO A 69 0.34 -12.89 -16.18
C PRO A 69 0.48 -13.53 -14.80
N GLU A 70 0.90 -12.76 -13.82
CA GLU A 70 1.04 -13.17 -12.42
C GLU A 70 0.75 -12.01 -11.46
N GLY A 71 0.29 -12.35 -10.24
CA GLY A 71 0.09 -11.40 -9.16
C GLY A 71 -1.32 -10.81 -9.11
N ALA A 72 -1.44 -9.63 -8.51
CA ALA A 72 -2.71 -8.94 -8.36
C ALA A 72 -3.21 -8.34 -9.69
N PRO A 73 -4.52 -8.16 -9.86
CA PRO A 73 -5.07 -7.42 -10.99
C PRO A 73 -4.49 -6.01 -11.09
N TYR A 74 -4.53 -5.43 -12.28
CA TYR A 74 -4.16 -4.02 -12.44
C TYR A 74 -5.12 -3.11 -11.70
N ALA A 75 -4.56 -2.01 -11.18
CA ALA A 75 -5.33 -0.98 -10.50
C ALA A 75 -6.16 -0.18 -11.50
N GLU A 76 -7.36 0.17 -11.06
CA GLU A 76 -8.24 1.14 -11.69
C GLU A 76 -8.42 2.35 -10.77
N LEU A 77 -8.79 3.51 -11.32
CA LEU A 77 -9.02 4.72 -10.53
C LEU A 77 -10.10 4.53 -9.45
N ARG A 78 -11.11 3.71 -9.74
CA ARG A 78 -12.16 3.34 -8.77
C ARG A 78 -11.63 2.62 -7.53
N ASP A 79 -10.52 1.87 -7.64
CA ASP A 79 -9.93 1.22 -6.46
C ASP A 79 -9.45 2.25 -5.43
N LEU A 80 -8.92 3.40 -5.90
CA LEU A 80 -8.55 4.52 -5.03
C LEU A 80 -9.78 5.24 -4.46
N GLU A 81 -10.80 5.41 -5.29
CA GLU A 81 -12.03 6.11 -4.89
C GLU A 81 -12.79 5.32 -3.80
N GLU A 82 -12.91 4.01 -3.95
CA GLU A 82 -13.68 3.14 -3.05
C GLU A 82 -12.93 2.77 -1.76
N CYS A 83 -11.59 2.79 -1.74
CA CYS A 83 -10.84 2.36 -0.57
C CYS A 83 -11.03 3.29 0.62
N ILE A 84 -10.96 2.74 1.83
CA ILE A 84 -10.97 3.51 3.08
C ILE A 84 -9.56 3.89 3.57
N GLY A 85 -8.52 3.39 2.93
CA GLY A 85 -7.11 3.65 3.21
C GLY A 85 -6.22 3.04 2.13
N LEU A 86 -4.98 3.50 2.03
CA LEU A 86 -4.04 3.13 0.96
C LEU A 86 -2.67 2.73 1.52
N ALA A 87 -2.15 1.57 1.13
CA ALA A 87 -0.73 1.25 1.23
C ALA A 87 -0.12 1.32 -0.18
N LEU A 88 0.84 2.23 -0.40
CA LEU A 88 1.48 2.47 -1.69
C LEU A 88 2.91 1.93 -1.70
N GLY A 89 3.25 1.06 -2.66
CA GLY A 89 4.55 0.39 -2.71
C GLY A 89 5.26 0.43 -4.04
N SER A 90 6.56 0.68 -4.01
CA SER A 90 7.44 0.72 -5.17
C SER A 90 8.82 0.18 -4.83
N PRO A 91 9.52 -0.51 -5.74
CA PRO A 91 10.96 -0.66 -5.62
C PRO A 91 11.60 0.71 -5.79
N THR A 92 12.76 0.93 -5.13
CA THR A 92 13.54 2.16 -5.35
C THR A 92 14.04 2.27 -6.80
N ARG A 93 14.01 3.45 -7.34
CA ARG A 93 14.68 3.86 -8.56
C ARG A 93 15.38 5.18 -8.29
N PHE A 94 16.73 5.09 -8.06
CA PHE A 94 17.54 6.27 -7.72
C PHE A 94 16.98 7.07 -6.54
N GLY A 95 16.54 6.37 -5.46
CA GLY A 95 15.96 7.00 -4.28
C GLY A 95 14.53 7.51 -4.46
N ASN A 96 13.84 7.10 -5.52
CA ASN A 96 12.48 7.56 -5.84
C ASN A 96 11.55 6.41 -6.29
N VAL A 97 10.29 6.73 -6.49
CA VAL A 97 9.26 5.81 -7.00
C VAL A 97 9.59 5.35 -8.43
N ALA A 98 9.27 4.09 -8.75
CA ALA A 98 9.43 3.55 -10.10
C ALA A 98 8.44 4.18 -11.10
N ALA A 99 8.89 4.41 -12.33
CA ALA A 99 8.12 5.05 -13.38
C ALA A 99 6.70 4.46 -13.60
N PRO A 100 6.47 3.13 -13.59
CA PRO A 100 5.13 2.59 -13.76
C PRO A 100 4.14 3.07 -12.68
N LEU A 101 4.57 3.12 -11.42
CA LEU A 101 3.70 3.59 -10.34
C LEU A 101 3.50 5.10 -10.42
N LYS A 102 4.56 5.86 -10.77
CA LYS A 102 4.44 7.32 -10.96
C LYS A 102 3.50 7.64 -12.11
N HIS A 103 3.57 6.91 -13.22
CA HIS A 103 2.66 7.07 -14.35
C HIS A 103 1.19 6.86 -13.95
N PHE A 104 0.91 5.84 -13.14
CA PHE A 104 -0.44 5.64 -12.58
C PHE A 104 -0.86 6.82 -11.70
N LEU A 105 0.01 7.28 -10.78
CA LEU A 105 -0.29 8.45 -9.94
C LEU A 105 -0.56 9.71 -10.76
N ASP A 106 0.16 9.92 -11.86
CA ASP A 106 -0.04 11.08 -12.74
C ASP A 106 -1.42 11.07 -13.43
N SER A 107 -2.05 9.90 -13.56
CA SER A 107 -3.41 9.79 -14.10
C SER A 107 -4.53 10.12 -13.10
N THR A 108 -4.21 10.36 -11.82
CA THR A 108 -5.19 10.57 -10.75
C THR A 108 -5.67 12.01 -10.58
N SER A 109 -5.35 12.93 -11.51
CA SER A 109 -5.71 14.35 -11.43
C SER A 109 -7.21 14.61 -11.22
N GLY A 110 -8.08 13.79 -11.83
CA GLY A 110 -9.53 13.87 -11.64
C GLY A 110 -9.95 13.57 -10.20
N LEU A 111 -9.35 12.55 -9.58
CA LEU A 111 -9.61 12.20 -8.18
C LEU A 111 -9.09 13.30 -7.22
N TRP A 112 -7.95 13.90 -7.56
CA TRP A 112 -7.39 15.02 -6.79
C TRP A 112 -8.33 16.24 -6.82
N LEU A 113 -8.81 16.64 -7.99
CA LEU A 113 -9.78 17.74 -8.13
C LEU A 113 -11.07 17.47 -7.36
N ALA A 114 -11.54 16.22 -7.35
CA ALA A 114 -12.73 15.81 -6.61
C ALA A 114 -12.51 15.67 -5.09
N GLY A 115 -11.26 15.75 -4.61
CA GLY A 115 -10.93 15.49 -3.20
C GLY A 115 -11.19 14.05 -2.74
N ALA A 116 -11.23 13.08 -3.67
CA ALA A 116 -11.67 11.72 -3.41
C ALA A 116 -10.84 10.96 -2.35
N LEU A 117 -9.57 11.36 -2.14
CA LEU A 117 -8.66 10.74 -1.18
C LEU A 117 -8.45 11.60 0.08
N ALA A 118 -9.02 12.81 0.14
CA ALA A 118 -8.81 13.71 1.26
C ALA A 118 -9.27 13.08 2.59
N GLY A 119 -8.40 13.12 3.60
CA GLY A 119 -8.66 12.56 4.93
C GLY A 119 -8.52 11.04 5.05
N LYS A 120 -8.33 10.30 3.95
CA LYS A 120 -8.06 8.86 4.01
C LYS A 120 -6.62 8.59 4.50
N PRO A 121 -6.38 7.60 5.38
CA PRO A 121 -5.04 7.24 5.80
C PRO A 121 -4.23 6.60 4.69
N ALA A 122 -2.92 6.86 4.67
CA ALA A 122 -2.00 6.25 3.72
C ALA A 122 -0.68 5.86 4.38
N SER A 123 -0.13 4.73 3.95
CA SER A 123 1.20 4.24 4.29
C SER A 123 2.01 3.98 3.02
N VAL A 124 3.32 3.95 3.15
CA VAL A 124 4.23 3.65 2.03
C VAL A 124 5.15 2.48 2.36
N PHE A 125 5.63 1.77 1.31
CA PHE A 125 6.60 0.69 1.47
C PHE A 125 7.49 0.55 0.25
N THR A 126 8.74 0.07 0.44
CA THR A 126 9.73 -0.01 -0.62
C THR A 126 10.63 -1.24 -0.53
N SER A 127 11.31 -1.55 -1.60
CA SER A 127 12.41 -2.52 -1.62
C SER A 127 13.64 -1.92 -2.29
N THR A 128 14.81 -2.24 -1.76
CA THR A 128 16.12 -1.81 -2.28
C THR A 128 17.02 -3.02 -2.50
N SER A 129 18.07 -2.85 -3.29
CA SER A 129 19.11 -3.87 -3.44
C SER A 129 20.27 -3.70 -2.47
N SER A 130 20.41 -2.57 -1.78
CA SER A 130 21.47 -2.31 -0.81
C SER A 130 20.96 -1.58 0.43
N MET A 131 21.68 -1.72 1.55
CA MET A 131 21.29 -1.17 2.87
C MET A 131 21.05 0.35 2.84
N HIS A 132 21.93 1.11 2.19
CA HIS A 132 21.84 2.56 2.04
C HIS A 132 21.42 2.98 0.63
N GLY A 133 20.63 2.14 -0.05
CA GLY A 133 20.25 2.29 -1.46
C GLY A 133 19.00 3.14 -1.69
N GLY A 134 18.60 3.97 -0.73
CA GLY A 134 17.47 4.91 -0.88
C GLY A 134 16.15 4.39 -0.30
N GLN A 135 16.16 3.60 0.77
CA GLN A 135 14.94 3.17 1.46
C GLN A 135 14.13 4.36 1.94
N GLU A 136 14.73 5.20 2.79
CA GLU A 136 14.07 6.35 3.41
C GLU A 136 13.68 7.40 2.37
N SER A 137 14.59 7.74 1.43
CA SER A 137 14.29 8.73 0.41
C SER A 137 13.14 8.31 -0.50
N THR A 138 13.06 7.03 -0.89
CA THR A 138 11.95 6.50 -1.69
C THR A 138 10.63 6.58 -0.93
N LEU A 139 10.61 6.21 0.36
CA LEU A 139 9.43 6.30 1.20
C LEU A 139 8.97 7.76 1.34
N LEU A 140 9.88 8.67 1.67
CA LEU A 140 9.58 10.10 1.84
C LEU A 140 9.07 10.74 0.55
N THR A 141 9.69 10.43 -0.59
CA THR A 141 9.23 10.98 -1.88
C THR A 141 7.87 10.42 -2.31
N MET A 142 7.55 9.18 -1.96
CA MET A 142 6.20 8.62 -2.20
C MET A 142 5.11 9.26 -1.32
N MET A 143 5.45 9.80 -0.16
CA MET A 143 4.49 10.52 0.69
C MET A 143 4.03 11.84 0.06
N LEU A 144 4.87 12.51 -0.73
CA LEU A 144 4.55 13.81 -1.30
C LEU A 144 3.27 13.79 -2.16
N PRO A 145 3.11 12.93 -3.18
CA PRO A 145 1.86 12.87 -3.94
C PRO A 145 0.66 12.49 -3.07
N LEU A 146 0.81 11.65 -2.03
CA LEU A 146 -0.27 11.32 -1.12
C LEU A 146 -0.72 12.52 -0.28
N MET A 147 0.24 13.34 0.17
CA MET A 147 -0.06 14.60 0.86
C MET A 147 -0.75 15.60 -0.06
N HIS A 148 -0.37 15.67 -1.35
CA HIS A 148 -1.07 16.48 -2.34
C HIS A 148 -2.52 16.04 -2.55
N HIS A 149 -2.81 14.76 -2.41
CA HIS A 149 -4.18 14.23 -2.38
C HIS A 149 -4.93 14.49 -1.05
N GLY A 150 -4.28 15.12 -0.06
CA GLY A 150 -4.88 15.39 1.25
C GLY A 150 -4.97 14.16 2.16
N MET A 151 -4.19 13.10 1.89
CA MET A 151 -4.17 11.90 2.71
C MET A 151 -3.41 12.09 4.02
N LEU A 152 -3.76 11.29 5.03
CA LEU A 152 -3.12 11.27 6.35
C LEU A 152 -2.02 10.20 6.38
N ILE A 153 -0.77 10.61 6.49
CA ILE A 153 0.36 9.68 6.47
C ILE A 153 0.47 8.89 7.77
N VAL A 154 0.57 7.57 7.65
CA VAL A 154 0.68 6.61 8.76
C VAL A 154 1.97 5.81 8.61
N GLY A 155 2.90 6.02 9.53
CA GLY A 155 4.16 5.27 9.62
C GLY A 155 4.10 4.18 10.70
N LEU A 156 5.27 3.64 11.05
CA LEU A 156 5.49 2.66 12.12
C LEU A 156 6.01 3.36 13.38
N PRO A 157 5.39 3.15 14.56
CA PRO A 157 5.89 3.72 15.80
C PRO A 157 7.03 2.87 16.38
N TYR A 158 7.92 3.48 17.14
CA TYR A 158 9.01 2.77 17.86
C TYR A 158 8.53 1.88 19.00
N THR A 159 7.23 1.74 19.21
CA THR A 159 6.65 0.66 20.02
C THR A 159 6.76 -0.72 19.35
N GLU A 160 7.04 -0.76 18.04
CA GLU A 160 7.46 -1.97 17.32
C GLU A 160 8.96 -2.17 17.57
N ALA A 161 9.29 -3.13 18.44
CA ALA A 161 10.67 -3.33 18.92
C ALA A 161 11.67 -3.63 17.80
N GLU A 162 11.21 -4.24 16.71
CA GLU A 162 12.01 -4.55 15.54
C GLU A 162 12.62 -3.32 14.88
N LEU A 163 11.99 -2.14 14.99
CA LEU A 163 12.58 -0.89 14.47
C LEU A 163 13.91 -0.52 15.10
N ALA A 164 14.12 -0.89 16.36
CA ALA A 164 15.36 -0.63 17.09
C ALA A 164 16.43 -1.71 16.84
N THR A 165 16.05 -2.89 16.37
CA THR A 165 16.94 -4.06 16.31
C THR A 165 17.22 -4.57 14.91
N THR A 166 16.39 -4.20 13.92
CA THR A 166 16.55 -4.66 12.53
C THR A 166 17.93 -4.34 11.97
N ARG A 167 18.48 -5.29 11.21
CA ARG A 167 19.74 -5.16 10.47
C ARG A 167 19.54 -5.31 8.96
N SER A 168 18.28 -5.23 8.52
CA SER A 168 17.89 -5.25 7.11
C SER A 168 16.90 -4.12 6.83
N GLY A 169 15.73 -4.41 6.23
CA GLY A 169 14.68 -3.42 6.03
C GLY A 169 13.89 -3.10 7.31
N GLY A 170 13.03 -2.11 7.20
CA GLY A 170 12.20 -1.60 8.28
C GLY A 170 12.61 -0.20 8.73
N THR A 171 11.70 0.75 8.59
CA THR A 171 11.89 2.15 8.97
C THR A 171 10.61 2.68 9.64
N PRO A 172 10.70 3.77 10.44
CA PRO A 172 9.51 4.42 10.99
C PRO A 172 8.65 5.08 9.90
N TYR A 173 9.20 5.35 8.73
CA TYR A 173 8.50 5.97 7.60
C TYR A 173 7.63 4.97 6.83
N GLY A 174 7.95 3.66 6.91
CA GLY A 174 7.20 2.59 6.26
C GLY A 174 8.00 1.28 6.22
N ALA A 175 7.34 0.21 5.81
CA ALA A 175 8.00 -1.08 5.64
C ALA A 175 8.99 -1.05 4.48
N SER A 176 10.16 -1.69 4.65
CA SER A 176 11.15 -1.80 3.60
C SER A 176 11.83 -3.18 3.60
N HIS A 177 12.45 -3.51 2.46
CA HIS A 177 13.20 -4.74 2.26
C HIS A 177 14.54 -4.45 1.60
N VAL A 178 15.60 -5.16 2.05
CA VAL A 178 16.94 -5.10 1.45
C VAL A 178 17.31 -6.47 0.85
N ALA A 179 17.27 -6.55 -0.48
CA ALA A 179 17.32 -7.81 -1.21
C ALA A 179 18.61 -8.64 -1.02
N HIS A 180 19.74 -8.02 -0.69
CA HIS A 180 21.02 -8.74 -0.53
C HIS A 180 21.32 -9.18 0.92
N VAL A 181 20.51 -8.76 1.89
CA VAL A 181 20.73 -9.10 3.30
C VAL A 181 20.04 -10.40 3.67
N SER A 182 18.91 -10.70 3.05
CA SER A 182 18.19 -11.97 3.24
C SER A 182 18.21 -12.80 1.95
N ALA A 183 18.99 -13.86 1.95
CA ALA A 183 19.01 -14.83 0.84
C ALA A 183 17.64 -15.54 0.77
N GLY A 184 16.79 -15.10 -0.16
CA GLY A 184 15.56 -15.81 -0.49
C GLY A 184 14.23 -15.20 -0.03
N GLY A 185 14.18 -13.94 0.41
CA GLY A 185 12.91 -13.28 0.73
C GLY A 185 12.99 -12.25 1.84
N LEU A 186 11.87 -11.93 2.44
CA LEU A 186 11.81 -11.00 3.57
C LEU A 186 12.40 -11.66 4.83
N SER A 187 13.14 -10.88 5.63
CA SER A 187 13.55 -11.32 6.97
C SER A 187 12.34 -11.39 7.91
N GLU A 188 12.51 -12.06 9.05
CA GLU A 188 11.46 -12.16 10.06
C GLU A 188 11.07 -10.77 10.62
N GLU A 189 12.05 -9.87 10.81
CA GLU A 189 11.81 -8.50 11.23
C GLU A 189 11.03 -7.72 10.18
N GLU A 190 11.42 -7.83 8.91
CA GLU A 190 10.72 -7.18 7.79
C GLU A 190 9.28 -7.67 7.67
N LEU A 191 9.02 -8.98 7.83
CA LEU A 191 7.68 -9.55 7.84
C LEU A 191 6.83 -9.02 9.00
N ARG A 192 7.40 -8.97 10.22
CA ARG A 192 6.68 -8.45 11.39
C ARG A 192 6.34 -6.98 11.22
N LEU A 193 7.29 -6.15 10.79
CA LEU A 193 7.09 -4.73 10.55
C LEU A 193 6.08 -4.47 9.42
N ALA A 194 6.13 -5.23 8.32
CA ALA A 194 5.15 -5.10 7.24
C ALA A 194 3.72 -5.44 7.70
N ARG A 195 3.55 -6.53 8.48
CA ARG A 195 2.26 -6.88 9.08
C ARG A 195 1.80 -5.83 10.10
N ALA A 196 2.71 -5.29 10.92
CA ALA A 196 2.39 -4.21 11.86
C ALA A 196 1.90 -2.95 11.15
N LEU A 197 2.55 -2.56 10.04
CA LEU A 197 2.10 -1.45 9.20
C LEU A 197 0.68 -1.66 8.68
N GLY A 198 0.40 -2.86 8.15
CA GLY A 198 -0.92 -3.23 7.64
C GLY A 198 -2.00 -3.16 8.73
N ARG A 199 -1.76 -3.76 9.91
CA ARG A 199 -2.68 -3.70 11.07
C ARG A 199 -2.95 -2.26 11.50
N ARG A 200 -1.90 -1.45 11.61
CA ARG A 200 -2.02 -0.05 12.02
C ARG A 200 -2.83 0.75 11.02
N LEU A 201 -2.51 0.63 9.74
CA LEU A 201 -3.24 1.31 8.67
C LEU A 201 -4.72 0.93 8.68
N ALA A 202 -5.05 -0.37 8.72
CA ALA A 202 -6.43 -0.85 8.76
C ALA A 202 -7.19 -0.33 9.99
N THR A 203 -6.58 -0.39 11.18
CA THR A 203 -7.20 0.10 12.42
C THR A 203 -7.54 1.59 12.33
N ILE A 204 -6.63 2.41 11.81
CA ILE A 204 -6.86 3.85 11.64
C ILE A 204 -7.93 4.11 10.56
N SER A 205 -7.86 3.39 9.44
CA SER A 205 -8.83 3.51 8.34
C SER A 205 -10.25 3.20 8.79
N LEU A 206 -10.44 2.13 9.56
CA LEU A 206 -11.75 1.79 10.12
C LEU A 206 -12.29 2.86 11.06
N ARG A 207 -11.44 3.43 11.91
CA ARG A 207 -11.86 4.49 12.85
C ARG A 207 -12.29 5.78 12.14
N LEU A 208 -11.67 6.11 11.01
CA LEU A 208 -11.97 7.32 10.25
C LEU A 208 -13.11 7.13 9.24
N ALA A 209 -13.39 5.89 8.85
CA ALA A 209 -14.51 5.57 7.95
C ALA A 209 -15.86 5.49 8.66
N GLY A 210 -15.92 5.60 10.00
CA GLY A 210 -17.14 5.60 10.83
C GLY A 210 -17.61 4.18 11.16
#